data_26444fe1006cfe0689ba7a5c5942b812
#
_entry.id   26444fe1006cfe0689ba7a5c5942b812
#
_cell.length_a   1.000
_cell.length_b   1.000
_cell.length_c   1.000
_cell.angle_alpha   90.00
_cell.angle_beta   90.00
_cell.angle_gamma   90.00
#
_symmetry.space_group_name_H-M   'P 1'
#
loop_
_entity.id
_entity.type
_entity.pdbx_description
1 polymer ?
#
loop_
_entity_poly.entity_id
_entity_poly.type
_entity_poly.pdbx_seq_one_letter_code
_entity_poly.pdbx_strand_id
1 'polypeptide(L)'
;DKEVDFIGDTITDKTNQFRYITIKRIDFSLKDLLEWAGLELFHFVDAMSFGFSDACIFGGENVFPDLYYLNPLTLGYLRQWTRGDDSNTLWCIDGRIDFRGLSLYAQWLIDDYQYAEDKNAEPNHTGWNLGIQVADPLGFKRAFFGLEYTRVSRWTYTYFRPVGRYNYCGLPLGHPDGPDFDKIALRTTYHLNRSWDIIGRFNYRRKGETNIETLWPIPELPRVPGTFFPGNNFL
;
A
#
# COMPACT_ATOMS: atom_id res chain seq x y z
N ASP A 1 -26.06 4.12 20.95
CA ASP A 1 -25.82 3.11 19.92
C ASP A 1 -24.70 2.22 20.40
N LYS A 2 -25.02 0.97 20.68
CA LYS A 2 -24.03 -0.02 21.09
C LYS A 2 -23.42 -0.61 19.82
N GLU A 3 -22.16 -0.40 19.62
CA GLU A 3 -21.39 -1.05 18.57
C GLU A 3 -21.15 -2.50 19.02
N VAL A 4 -21.66 -3.46 18.27
CA VAL A 4 -21.50 -4.90 18.53
C VAL A 4 -20.33 -5.37 17.68
N ASP A 5 -19.37 -6.06 18.26
CA ASP A 5 -18.33 -6.71 17.49
C ASP A 5 -18.89 -7.93 16.74
N PHE A 6 -18.09 -8.48 15.82
CA PHE A 6 -18.50 -9.60 14.96
C PHE A 6 -18.73 -10.92 15.70
N ILE A 7 -18.35 -11.03 16.98
CA ILE A 7 -18.51 -12.22 17.82
C ILE A 7 -19.79 -12.11 18.66
N GLY A 8 -20.53 -10.98 18.52
CA GLY A 8 -21.74 -10.73 19.30
C GLY A 8 -21.47 -10.13 20.67
N ASP A 9 -20.23 -9.83 20.99
CA ASP A 9 -19.89 -9.12 22.21
C ASP A 9 -20.18 -7.62 22.08
N THR A 10 -20.88 -7.08 23.05
CA THR A 10 -21.11 -5.65 23.15
C THR A 10 -19.82 -4.95 23.53
N ILE A 11 -19.29 -4.09 22.66
CA ILE A 11 -18.19 -3.21 23.03
C ILE A 11 -18.71 -2.24 24.09
N THR A 12 -18.49 -2.60 25.36
CA THR A 12 -19.06 -1.88 26.50
C THR A 12 -18.21 -0.71 26.95
N ASP A 13 -16.98 -0.57 26.48
CA ASP A 13 -16.13 0.54 26.91
C ASP A 13 -15.23 1.06 25.76
N LYS A 14 -15.51 2.28 25.31
CA LYS A 14 -14.70 3.00 24.31
C LYS A 14 -13.44 3.61 24.90
N THR A 15 -13.15 3.41 26.17
CA THR A 15 -12.30 4.33 26.91
C THR A 15 -10.83 4.01 26.90
N ASN A 16 -10.35 2.82 26.48
CA ASN A 16 -8.92 2.50 26.57
C ASN A 16 -8.39 1.58 25.47
N GLN A 17 -8.88 1.69 24.24
CA GLN A 17 -8.27 0.98 23.13
C GLN A 17 -7.12 1.80 22.53
N PHE A 18 -5.90 1.44 22.88
CA PHE A 18 -4.72 2.01 22.25
C PHE A 18 -4.42 1.30 20.94
N ARG A 19 -4.01 2.07 19.94
CA ARG A 19 -3.53 1.58 18.66
C ARG A 19 -2.13 2.11 18.42
N TYR A 20 -1.27 1.22 17.98
CA TYR A 20 0.11 1.52 17.66
C TYR A 20 0.39 1.15 16.21
N ILE A 21 1.22 1.93 15.55
CA ILE A 21 1.75 1.61 14.24
C ILE A 21 3.27 1.63 14.32
N THR A 22 3.91 0.62 13.77
CA THR A 22 5.34 0.60 13.54
C THR A 22 5.61 0.49 12.05
N ILE A 23 6.56 1.25 11.56
CA ILE A 23 6.99 1.21 10.17
C ILE A 23 8.51 1.07 10.16
N LYS A 24 8.99 0.04 9.48
CA LYS A 24 10.40 -0.25 9.28
C LYS A 24 10.67 -0.22 7.79
N ARG A 25 11.78 0.39 7.39
CA ARG A 25 12.15 0.49 6.00
C ARG A 25 13.64 0.26 5.83
N ILE A 26 13.99 -0.47 4.79
CA ILE A 26 15.36 -0.67 4.36
C ILE A 26 15.43 -0.25 2.89
N ASP A 27 16.39 0.60 2.57
CA ASP A 27 16.67 1.07 1.22
C ASP A 27 18.08 0.65 0.80
N PHE A 28 18.20 0.24 -0.46
CA PHE A 28 19.46 -0.14 -1.07
C PHE A 28 19.67 0.67 -2.35
N SER A 29 20.89 1.20 -2.53
CA SER A 29 21.38 1.61 -3.85
C SER A 29 21.82 0.33 -4.59
N LEU A 30 20.95 -0.14 -5.48
CA LEU A 30 21.25 -1.38 -6.20
C LEU A 30 22.37 -1.17 -7.21
N LYS A 31 22.51 0.03 -7.78
CA LYS A 31 23.62 0.38 -8.65
C LYS A 31 24.96 0.22 -7.93
N ASP A 32 25.11 0.82 -6.74
CA ASP A 32 26.36 0.77 -5.97
C ASP A 32 26.70 -0.67 -5.55
N LEU A 33 25.68 -1.46 -5.21
CA LEU A 33 25.84 -2.88 -4.86
C LEU A 33 26.34 -3.71 -6.06
N LEU A 34 25.78 -3.47 -7.26
CA LEU A 34 26.20 -4.16 -8.49
C LEU A 34 27.62 -3.75 -8.92
N GLU A 35 27.96 -2.47 -8.82
CA GLU A 35 29.30 -1.96 -9.07
C GLU A 35 30.33 -2.55 -8.09
N TRP A 36 29.99 -2.61 -6.81
CA TRP A 36 30.81 -3.28 -5.80
C TRP A 36 31.01 -4.77 -6.10
N ALA A 37 30.01 -5.45 -6.66
CA ALA A 37 30.11 -6.85 -7.11
C ALA A 37 30.86 -7.02 -8.45
N GLY A 38 31.39 -5.95 -9.06
CA GLY A 38 32.10 -5.99 -10.34
C GLY A 38 31.22 -6.10 -11.58
N LEU A 39 29.90 -5.81 -11.43
CA LEU A 39 28.91 -5.85 -12.51
C LEU A 39 28.75 -4.46 -13.12
N GLU A 40 29.65 -4.04 -13.99
CA GLU A 40 29.59 -2.73 -14.66
C GLU A 40 28.60 -2.64 -15.84
N LEU A 41 27.59 -3.49 -15.86
CA LEU A 41 26.64 -3.65 -16.97
C LEU A 41 25.71 -2.44 -17.19
N PHE A 42 25.69 -1.47 -16.27
CA PHE A 42 24.68 -0.41 -16.24
C PHE A 42 25.23 1.01 -16.37
N HIS A 43 26.25 1.23 -17.19
CA HIS A 43 26.81 2.58 -17.42
C HIS A 43 25.79 3.63 -17.93
N PHE A 44 24.67 3.18 -18.50
CA PHE A 44 23.61 4.05 -18.98
C PHE A 44 22.56 4.38 -17.89
N VAL A 45 22.62 3.72 -16.73
CA VAL A 45 21.73 3.95 -15.58
C VAL A 45 22.38 4.97 -14.66
N ASP A 46 21.68 6.08 -14.39
CA ASP A 46 22.16 7.11 -13.48
C ASP A 46 22.03 6.68 -12.03
N ALA A 47 20.88 6.09 -11.66
CA ALA A 47 20.61 5.55 -10.33
C ALA A 47 19.66 4.35 -10.40
N MET A 48 19.83 3.43 -9.46
CA MET A 48 18.90 2.30 -9.26
C MET A 48 18.75 2.05 -7.76
N SER A 49 17.53 2.09 -7.27
CA SER A 49 17.23 1.87 -5.87
C SER A 49 16.15 0.79 -5.70
N PHE A 50 16.23 0.10 -4.58
CA PHE A 50 15.25 -0.89 -4.14
C PHE A 50 14.94 -0.64 -2.68
N GLY A 51 13.66 -0.72 -2.30
CA GLY A 51 13.18 -0.55 -0.95
C GLY A 51 12.28 -1.68 -0.50
N PHE A 52 12.35 -2.00 0.77
CA PHE A 52 11.41 -2.89 1.45
C PHE A 52 10.90 -2.20 2.71
N SER A 53 9.59 -2.22 2.90
CA SER A 53 8.93 -1.67 4.08
C SER A 53 8.05 -2.72 4.75
N ASP A 54 8.09 -2.78 6.07
CA ASP A 54 7.23 -3.57 6.94
C ASP A 54 6.46 -2.63 7.86
N ALA A 55 5.17 -2.49 7.64
CA ALA A 55 4.26 -1.72 8.49
C ALA A 55 3.38 -2.69 9.27
N CYS A 56 3.18 -2.43 10.56
CA CYS A 56 2.35 -3.26 11.42
C CYS A 56 1.49 -2.38 12.31
N ILE A 57 0.18 -2.60 12.26
CA ILE A 57 -0.78 -2.02 13.21
C ILE A 57 -1.15 -3.09 14.23
N PHE A 58 -1.08 -2.73 15.50
CA PHE A 58 -1.47 -3.57 16.62
C PHE A 58 -2.10 -2.73 17.72
N GLY A 59 -2.88 -3.34 18.58
CA GLY A 59 -3.56 -2.63 19.64
C GLY A 59 -4.71 -3.42 20.23
N GLY A 60 -5.52 -2.77 21.03
CA GLY A 60 -6.68 -3.36 21.71
C GLY A 60 -6.72 -2.97 23.19
N GLU A 61 -7.57 -3.62 23.96
CA GLU A 61 -7.67 -3.42 25.39
C GLU A 61 -6.40 -3.94 26.10
N ASN A 62 -5.84 -3.10 26.96
CA ASN A 62 -4.64 -3.42 27.76
C ASN A 62 -3.40 -3.82 26.94
N VAL A 63 -3.36 -3.47 25.66
CA VAL A 63 -2.17 -3.70 24.82
C VAL A 63 -1.21 -2.54 25.00
N PHE A 64 0.03 -2.86 25.37
CA PHE A 64 1.12 -1.90 25.52
C PHE A 64 2.13 -2.02 24.36
N PRO A 65 2.92 -0.96 24.10
CA PRO A 65 4.01 -1.04 23.13
C PRO A 65 4.95 -2.19 23.50
N ASP A 66 5.12 -3.14 22.58
CA ASP A 66 6.02 -4.27 22.77
C ASP A 66 7.35 -4.00 22.08
N LEU A 67 8.45 -4.25 22.78
CA LEU A 67 9.82 -4.10 22.27
C LEU A 67 10.07 -4.93 21.00
N TYR A 68 9.33 -6.01 20.80
CA TYR A 68 9.41 -6.81 19.57
C TYR A 68 9.06 -5.96 18.33
N TYR A 69 7.97 -5.21 18.39
CA TYR A 69 7.57 -4.34 17.27
C TYR A 69 8.50 -3.15 17.07
N LEU A 70 9.23 -2.75 18.11
CA LEU A 70 10.22 -1.68 18.04
C LEU A 70 11.59 -2.15 17.50
N ASN A 71 11.84 -3.45 17.50
CA ASN A 71 13.10 -3.99 16.96
C ASN A 71 13.13 -3.88 15.44
N PRO A 72 14.09 -3.14 14.85
CA PRO A 72 14.15 -2.92 13.39
C PRO A 72 14.45 -4.19 12.59
N LEU A 73 14.99 -5.22 13.21
CA LEU A 73 15.37 -6.48 12.54
C LEU A 73 14.26 -7.53 12.54
N THR A 74 13.13 -7.30 13.23
CA THR A 74 12.03 -8.25 13.28
C THR A 74 10.90 -7.81 12.36
N LEU A 75 10.34 -8.73 11.59
CA LEU A 75 9.17 -8.49 10.74
C LEU A 75 7.89 -8.66 11.57
N GLY A 76 6.93 -7.76 11.41
CA GLY A 76 5.64 -7.82 12.10
C GLY A 76 4.89 -9.13 11.87
N TYR A 77 4.95 -9.65 10.64
CA TYR A 77 4.34 -10.93 10.25
C TYR A 77 4.81 -12.14 11.07
N LEU A 78 6.09 -12.19 11.44
CA LEU A 78 6.61 -13.30 12.24
C LEU A 78 5.96 -13.40 13.62
N ARG A 79 5.57 -12.26 14.19
CA ARG A 79 4.88 -12.26 15.48
C ARG A 79 3.42 -12.68 15.36
N GLN A 80 2.73 -12.20 14.34
CA GLN A 80 1.37 -12.62 14.04
C GLN A 80 1.28 -14.14 13.94
N TRP A 81 2.24 -14.76 13.26
CA TRP A 81 2.30 -16.22 13.13
C TRP A 81 2.67 -16.95 14.42
N THR A 82 3.66 -16.45 15.18
CA THR A 82 4.20 -17.20 16.34
C THR A 82 3.36 -17.09 17.60
N ARG A 83 2.61 -16.00 17.78
CA ARG A 83 1.82 -15.75 18.99
C ARG A 83 0.32 -15.58 18.76
N GLY A 84 -0.14 -15.52 17.51
CA GLY A 84 -1.55 -15.27 17.19
C GLY A 84 -2.03 -13.89 17.65
N ASP A 85 -1.12 -12.91 17.71
CA ASP A 85 -1.48 -11.55 18.11
C ASP A 85 -2.39 -10.90 17.04
N ASP A 86 -3.37 -10.13 17.50
CA ASP A 86 -4.26 -9.31 16.67
C ASP A 86 -3.52 -8.11 16.06
N SER A 87 -2.57 -8.40 15.20
CA SER A 87 -1.83 -7.38 14.46
C SER A 87 -2.12 -7.52 12.97
N ASN A 88 -2.21 -6.42 12.26
CA ASN A 88 -2.30 -6.40 10.83
C ASN A 88 -0.98 -5.89 10.23
N THR A 89 -0.35 -6.71 9.41
CA THR A 89 0.96 -6.43 8.82
C THR A 89 0.82 -6.18 7.33
N LEU A 90 1.52 -5.16 6.84
CA LEU A 90 1.52 -4.73 5.46
C LEU A 90 2.95 -4.57 4.98
N TRP A 91 3.29 -5.23 3.87
CA TRP A 91 4.59 -5.12 3.23
C TRP A 91 4.51 -4.27 1.97
N CYS A 92 5.57 -3.53 1.72
CA CYS A 92 5.73 -2.83 0.46
C CYS A 92 7.14 -3.09 -0.09
N ILE A 93 7.18 -3.53 -1.33
CA ILE A 93 8.40 -3.66 -2.13
C ILE A 93 8.34 -2.56 -3.17
N ASP A 94 9.41 -1.81 -3.32
CA ASP A 94 9.47 -0.74 -4.31
C ASP A 94 10.85 -0.69 -4.99
N GLY A 95 10.85 -0.15 -6.20
CA GLY A 95 12.06 0.06 -6.96
C GLY A 95 11.95 1.25 -7.89
N ARG A 96 13.11 1.87 -8.16
CA ARG A 96 13.24 2.99 -9.08
C ARG A 96 14.53 2.86 -9.88
N ILE A 97 14.43 3.20 -11.15
CA ILE A 97 15.58 3.25 -12.08
C ILE A 97 15.53 4.59 -12.79
N ASP A 98 16.64 5.29 -12.81
CA ASP A 98 16.82 6.59 -13.46
C ASP A 98 17.82 6.48 -14.61
N PHE A 99 17.45 7.03 -15.78
CA PHE A 99 18.24 7.04 -17.01
C PHE A 99 18.20 8.45 -17.62
N ARG A 100 19.25 9.21 -17.70
CA ARG A 100 19.34 10.45 -18.49
C ARG A 100 18.04 11.24 -18.67
N GLY A 101 17.32 11.51 -17.56
CA GLY A 101 16.07 12.26 -17.57
C GLY A 101 14.80 11.42 -17.70
N LEU A 102 14.90 10.10 -17.78
CA LEU A 102 13.79 9.15 -17.65
C LEU A 102 13.87 8.45 -16.30
N SER A 103 12.79 8.42 -15.55
CA SER A 103 12.63 7.63 -14.34
C SER A 103 11.50 6.63 -14.50
N LEU A 104 11.77 5.39 -14.14
CA LEU A 104 10.77 4.33 -14.01
C LEU A 104 10.70 3.92 -12.54
N TYR A 105 9.50 3.76 -11.99
CA TYR A 105 9.33 3.27 -10.64
C TYR A 105 8.13 2.33 -10.53
N ALA A 106 8.23 1.42 -9.59
CA ALA A 106 7.16 0.49 -9.26
C ALA A 106 7.10 0.28 -7.74
N GLN A 107 5.89 0.09 -7.23
CA GLN A 107 5.64 -0.31 -5.85
C GLN A 107 4.64 -1.46 -5.85
N TRP A 108 4.89 -2.44 -5.03
CA TRP A 108 3.99 -3.55 -4.77
C TRP A 108 3.70 -3.65 -3.28
N LEU A 109 2.47 -3.41 -2.92
CA LEU A 109 1.95 -3.52 -1.58
C LEU A 109 1.29 -4.87 -1.41
N ILE A 110 1.60 -5.56 -0.31
CA ILE A 110 1.07 -6.87 0.06
C ILE A 110 0.50 -6.73 1.47
N ASP A 111 -0.82 -6.80 1.57
CA ASP A 111 -1.54 -6.82 2.85
C ASP A 111 -1.83 -8.28 3.24
N ASP A 112 -2.45 -9.05 2.32
CA ASP A 112 -2.62 -10.48 2.47
C ASP A 112 -2.46 -11.18 1.11
N TYR A 113 -1.74 -12.31 1.11
CA TYR A 113 -1.46 -13.08 -0.10
C TYR A 113 -1.81 -14.55 0.11
N GLN A 114 -2.84 -15.01 -0.59
CA GLN A 114 -3.34 -16.38 -0.50
C GLN A 114 -2.62 -17.29 -1.50
N TYR A 115 -2.01 -18.35 -1.00
CA TYR A 115 -1.34 -19.37 -1.82
C TYR A 115 -2.27 -20.51 -2.26
N ALA A 116 -3.50 -20.58 -1.70
CA ALA A 116 -4.40 -21.67 -1.98
C ALA A 116 -5.06 -21.52 -3.36
N GLU A 117 -5.03 -22.59 -4.17
CA GLU A 117 -5.76 -22.68 -5.45
C GLU A 117 -7.28 -22.87 -5.28
N ASP A 118 -7.80 -22.79 -4.07
CA ASP A 118 -9.23 -22.94 -3.80
C ASP A 118 -10.01 -21.77 -4.43
N LYS A 119 -10.94 -22.08 -5.31
CA LYS A 119 -11.83 -21.08 -5.93
C LYS A 119 -12.71 -20.32 -4.94
N ASN A 120 -12.80 -20.80 -3.72
CA ASN A 120 -13.50 -20.15 -2.61
C ASN A 120 -12.54 -19.44 -1.66
N ALA A 121 -11.24 -19.41 -1.96
CA ALA A 121 -10.25 -18.68 -1.16
C ALA A 121 -10.52 -17.17 -1.20
N GLU A 122 -10.10 -16.50 -0.17
CA GLU A 122 -10.09 -15.04 -0.14
C GLU A 122 -9.19 -14.50 -1.25
N PRO A 123 -9.56 -13.40 -1.92
CA PRO A 123 -8.70 -12.79 -2.92
C PRO A 123 -7.47 -12.18 -2.27
N ASN A 124 -6.39 -12.08 -3.03
CA ASN A 124 -5.20 -11.37 -2.61
C ASN A 124 -5.48 -9.89 -2.35
N HIS A 125 -5.02 -9.39 -1.22
CA HIS A 125 -5.11 -7.98 -0.84
C HIS A 125 -3.79 -7.31 -1.18
N THR A 126 -3.76 -6.69 -2.34
CA THR A 126 -2.53 -6.09 -2.88
C THR A 126 -2.79 -4.72 -3.47
N GLY A 127 -1.73 -3.93 -3.56
CA GLY A 127 -1.72 -2.65 -4.26
C GLY A 127 -0.53 -2.56 -5.21
N TRP A 128 -0.71 -1.85 -6.32
CA TRP A 128 0.32 -1.59 -7.31
C TRP A 128 0.37 -0.10 -7.61
N ASN A 129 1.57 0.42 -7.70
CA ASN A 129 1.83 1.74 -8.24
C ASN A 129 2.96 1.62 -9.26
N LEU A 130 2.70 2.05 -10.49
CA LEU A 130 3.66 2.02 -11.59
C LEU A 130 3.75 3.42 -12.17
N GLY A 131 4.95 3.93 -12.35
CA GLY A 131 5.10 5.28 -12.87
C GLY A 131 6.28 5.45 -13.81
N ILE A 132 6.12 6.42 -14.70
CA ILE A 132 7.14 6.93 -15.61
C ILE A 132 7.21 8.44 -15.50
N GLN A 133 8.41 8.98 -15.42
CA GLN A 133 8.67 10.41 -15.40
C GLN A 133 9.74 10.74 -16.44
N VAL A 134 9.52 11.77 -17.23
CA VAL A 134 10.43 12.18 -18.31
C VAL A 134 10.69 13.67 -18.20
N ALA A 135 11.96 14.03 -18.09
CA ALA A 135 12.42 15.41 -18.28
C ALA A 135 12.70 15.64 -19.76
N ASP A 136 12.37 16.82 -20.25
CA ASP A 136 12.56 17.23 -21.65
C ASP A 136 12.06 16.21 -22.69
N PRO A 137 10.78 15.74 -22.58
CA PRO A 137 10.23 14.72 -23.45
C PRO A 137 10.31 15.13 -24.92
N LEU A 138 10.73 14.20 -25.78
CA LEU A 138 10.83 14.43 -27.23
C LEU A 138 11.67 15.68 -27.63
N GLY A 139 12.60 16.11 -26.77
CA GLY A 139 13.43 17.29 -27.02
C GLY A 139 12.78 18.63 -26.67
N PHE A 140 11.56 18.63 -26.13
CA PHE A 140 10.93 19.84 -25.60
C PHE A 140 11.63 20.26 -24.31
N LYS A 141 12.62 21.13 -24.42
CA LYS A 141 13.39 21.63 -23.28
C LYS A 141 12.50 22.31 -22.24
N ARG A 142 12.83 22.13 -20.96
CA ARG A 142 12.12 22.70 -19.81
C ARG A 142 10.70 22.13 -19.62
N ALA A 143 10.44 20.97 -20.19
CA ALA A 143 9.20 20.25 -20.00
C ALA A 143 9.41 19.06 -19.06
N PHE A 144 8.37 18.71 -18.34
CA PHE A 144 8.27 17.50 -17.53
C PHE A 144 6.97 16.79 -17.87
N PHE A 145 7.05 15.47 -17.95
CA PHE A 145 5.92 14.59 -18.15
C PHE A 145 5.98 13.48 -17.11
N GLY A 146 4.87 13.20 -16.45
CA GLY A 146 4.72 12.07 -15.53
C GLY A 146 3.40 11.37 -15.77
N LEU A 147 3.47 10.04 -15.85
CA LEU A 147 2.31 9.17 -15.93
C LEU A 147 2.41 8.14 -14.82
N GLU A 148 1.33 7.93 -14.08
CA GLU A 148 1.23 6.99 -12.98
C GLU A 148 -0.04 6.16 -13.10
N TYR A 149 0.08 4.86 -12.87
CA TYR A 149 -1.04 3.95 -12.69
C TYR A 149 -1.00 3.37 -11.27
N THR A 150 -2.08 3.53 -10.55
CA THR A 150 -2.26 2.98 -9.20
C THR A 150 -3.47 2.07 -9.19
N ARG A 151 -3.34 0.92 -8.53
CA ARG A 151 -4.45 0.01 -8.25
C ARG A 151 -4.32 -0.52 -6.84
N VAL A 152 -5.42 -0.51 -6.09
CA VAL A 152 -5.52 -1.10 -4.76
C VAL A 152 -6.73 -2.02 -4.74
N SER A 153 -6.52 -3.27 -4.38
CA SER A 153 -7.60 -4.27 -4.38
C SER A 153 -8.59 -4.03 -3.24
N ARG A 154 -9.74 -4.69 -3.35
CA ARG A 154 -10.95 -4.40 -2.60
C ARG A 154 -10.77 -4.37 -1.08
N TRP A 155 -10.05 -5.31 -0.51
CA TRP A 155 -9.93 -5.49 0.94
C TRP A 155 -8.58 -5.03 1.52
N THR A 156 -7.72 -4.48 0.68
CA THR A 156 -6.43 -3.92 1.11
C THR A 156 -6.64 -2.81 2.13
N TYR A 157 -5.83 -2.75 3.17
CA TYR A 157 -5.92 -1.83 4.32
C TYR A 157 -7.05 -2.14 5.30
N THR A 158 -7.95 -3.07 4.98
CA THR A 158 -9.05 -3.44 5.87
C THR A 158 -8.62 -4.58 6.80
N TYR A 159 -9.39 -4.81 7.84
CA TYR A 159 -9.19 -5.90 8.77
C TYR A 159 -10.51 -6.24 9.42
N PHE A 160 -10.72 -7.51 9.82
CA PHE A 160 -11.97 -7.94 10.45
C PHE A 160 -12.27 -7.20 11.77
N ARG A 161 -11.22 -6.86 12.54
CA ARG A 161 -11.36 -6.01 13.73
C ARG A 161 -11.00 -4.56 13.44
N PRO A 162 -11.76 -3.57 13.94
CA PRO A 162 -11.47 -2.15 13.71
C PRO A 162 -10.06 -1.72 14.12
N VAL A 163 -9.51 -2.34 15.18
CA VAL A 163 -8.18 -2.03 15.70
C VAL A 163 -7.05 -2.30 14.70
N GLY A 164 -7.21 -3.30 13.84
CA GLY A 164 -6.22 -3.67 12.82
C GLY A 164 -6.33 -2.93 11.48
N ARG A 165 -7.32 -2.06 11.29
CA ARG A 165 -7.50 -1.33 10.03
C ARG A 165 -6.46 -0.23 9.86
N TYR A 166 -5.94 -0.06 8.65
CA TYR A 166 -5.01 1.03 8.31
C TYR A 166 -5.73 2.35 8.10
N ASN A 167 -6.42 2.84 9.15
CA ASN A 167 -7.10 4.13 9.16
C ASN A 167 -6.74 4.94 10.42
N TYR A 168 -6.90 6.26 10.34
CA TYR A 168 -6.84 7.17 11.48
C TYR A 168 -7.87 8.29 11.28
N CYS A 169 -8.73 8.51 12.26
CA CYS A 169 -9.81 9.51 12.18
C CYS A 169 -10.66 9.38 10.88
N GLY A 170 -11.00 8.15 10.47
CA GLY A 170 -11.78 7.90 9.25
C GLY A 170 -10.99 8.03 7.94
N LEU A 171 -9.70 8.36 7.99
CA LEU A 171 -8.84 8.49 6.81
C LEU A 171 -7.92 7.28 6.67
N PRO A 172 -7.69 6.76 5.45
CA PRO A 172 -6.73 5.70 5.21
C PRO A 172 -5.30 6.16 5.54
N LEU A 173 -4.51 5.29 6.20
CA LEU A 173 -3.07 5.52 6.43
C LEU A 173 -2.21 5.10 5.22
N GLY A 174 -2.78 4.33 4.31
CA GLY A 174 -2.15 3.96 3.04
C GLY A 174 -2.42 5.00 1.93
N HIS A 175 -2.90 4.53 0.77
CA HIS A 175 -3.25 5.44 -0.32
C HIS A 175 -4.47 6.31 0.05
N PRO A 176 -4.49 7.62 -0.25
CA PRO A 176 -5.58 8.53 0.12
C PRO A 176 -6.96 8.12 -0.42
N ASP A 177 -7.01 7.44 -1.57
CA ASP A 177 -8.26 6.93 -2.15
C ASP A 177 -8.76 5.65 -1.44
N GLY A 178 -8.02 5.10 -0.46
CA GLY A 178 -8.36 3.89 0.29
C GLY A 178 -8.24 2.60 -0.54
N PRO A 179 -8.98 1.53 -0.20
CA PRO A 179 -9.04 0.30 -0.98
C PRO A 179 -9.95 0.42 -2.21
N ASP A 180 -9.98 -0.62 -3.05
CA ASP A 180 -10.98 -0.83 -4.10
C ASP A 180 -11.03 0.28 -5.16
N PHE A 181 -9.90 0.58 -5.77
CA PHE A 181 -9.83 1.54 -6.87
C PHE A 181 -8.69 1.24 -7.85
N ASP A 182 -8.80 1.80 -9.03
CA ASP A 182 -7.66 2.07 -9.91
C ASP A 182 -7.69 3.53 -10.40
N LYS A 183 -6.51 4.02 -10.75
CA LYS A 183 -6.31 5.42 -11.12
C LYS A 183 -5.18 5.57 -12.12
N ILE A 184 -5.42 6.35 -13.13
CA ILE A 184 -4.40 6.88 -14.03
C ILE A 184 -4.24 8.37 -13.72
N ALA A 185 -3.02 8.79 -13.42
CA ALA A 185 -2.68 10.18 -13.17
C ALA A 185 -1.64 10.65 -14.19
N LEU A 186 -1.94 11.74 -14.87
CA LEU A 186 -1.04 12.42 -15.79
C LEU A 186 -0.68 13.77 -15.22
N ARG A 187 0.58 14.10 -15.21
CA ARG A 187 1.10 15.43 -14.84
C ARG A 187 2.07 15.91 -15.91
N THR A 188 1.87 17.15 -16.36
CA THR A 188 2.79 17.84 -17.25
C THR A 188 3.16 19.18 -16.63
N THR A 189 4.40 19.60 -16.81
CA THR A 189 4.85 20.94 -16.41
C THR A 189 5.71 21.50 -17.53
N TYR A 190 5.49 22.74 -17.91
CA TYR A 190 6.31 23.44 -18.86
C TYR A 190 6.75 24.78 -18.28
N HIS A 191 8.06 24.96 -18.12
CA HIS A 191 8.64 26.21 -17.62
C HIS A 191 8.77 27.19 -18.76
N LEU A 192 7.80 28.10 -18.89
CA LEU A 192 7.77 29.09 -19.98
C LEU A 192 8.95 30.05 -19.85
N ASN A 193 9.19 30.58 -18.66
CA ASN A 193 10.33 31.43 -18.31
C ASN A 193 10.65 31.28 -16.79
N ARG A 194 11.49 32.18 -16.24
CA ARG A 194 11.87 32.14 -14.82
C ARG A 194 10.71 32.41 -13.85
N SER A 195 9.61 33.00 -14.31
CA SER A 195 8.50 33.44 -13.47
C SER A 195 7.20 32.73 -13.76
N TRP A 196 7.09 31.97 -14.85
CA TRP A 196 5.85 31.33 -15.27
C TRP A 196 6.02 29.86 -15.59
N ASP A 197 5.17 29.05 -14.95
CA ASP A 197 5.02 27.62 -15.19
C ASP A 197 3.60 27.33 -15.67
N ILE A 198 3.49 26.47 -16.65
CA ILE A 198 2.21 25.89 -17.10
C ILE A 198 2.16 24.47 -16.55
N ILE A 199 1.15 24.17 -15.73
CA ILE A 199 0.97 22.85 -15.13
C ILE A 199 -0.35 22.25 -15.59
N GLY A 200 -0.28 21.11 -16.26
CA GLY A 200 -1.44 20.28 -16.59
C GLY A 200 -1.53 19.07 -15.66
N ARG A 201 -2.73 18.77 -15.20
CA ARG A 201 -3.01 17.55 -14.41
C ARG A 201 -4.29 16.91 -14.91
N PHE A 202 -4.24 15.59 -15.13
CA PHE A 202 -5.40 14.80 -15.47
C PHE A 202 -5.42 13.57 -14.58
N ASN A 203 -6.57 13.27 -13.98
CA ASN A 203 -6.76 12.07 -13.18
C ASN A 203 -8.03 11.37 -13.65
N TYR A 204 -7.90 10.10 -13.97
CA TYR A 204 -9.03 9.20 -14.20
C TYR A 204 -9.01 8.13 -13.14
N ARG A 205 -10.08 8.02 -12.35
CA ARG A 205 -10.20 7.07 -11.26
C ARG A 205 -11.50 6.29 -11.40
N ARG A 206 -11.39 4.97 -11.23
CA ARG A 206 -12.54 4.10 -11.00
C ARG A 206 -12.51 3.65 -9.56
N LYS A 207 -13.61 3.79 -8.86
CA LYS A 207 -13.77 3.41 -7.46
C LYS A 207 -14.80 2.31 -7.37
N GLY A 208 -14.47 1.22 -6.66
CA GLY A 208 -15.42 0.17 -6.34
C GLY A 208 -16.29 0.52 -5.11
N GLU A 209 -17.01 -0.45 -4.62
CA GLU A 209 -18.02 -0.27 -3.57
C GLU A 209 -17.44 -0.18 -2.17
N THR A 210 -16.21 -0.69 -1.94
CA THR A 210 -15.64 -0.78 -0.59
C THR A 210 -14.84 0.45 -0.21
N ASN A 211 -14.88 0.77 1.07
CA ASN A 211 -14.05 1.78 1.72
C ASN A 211 -13.31 1.17 2.91
N ILE A 212 -12.49 1.96 3.58
CA ILE A 212 -11.67 1.50 4.71
C ILE A 212 -12.48 1.03 5.92
N GLU A 213 -13.74 1.44 6.03
CA GLU A 213 -14.65 1.09 7.12
C GLU A 213 -15.58 -0.06 6.74
N THR A 214 -15.58 -0.49 5.47
CA THR A 214 -16.41 -1.62 5.03
C THR A 214 -16.02 -2.86 5.82
N LEU A 215 -17.03 -3.52 6.38
CA LEU A 215 -16.83 -4.71 7.18
C LEU A 215 -16.29 -5.84 6.33
N TRP A 216 -15.24 -6.46 6.82
CA TRP A 216 -14.68 -7.67 6.25
C TRP A 216 -15.68 -8.81 6.35
N PRO A 217 -15.96 -9.56 5.29
CA PRO A 217 -16.79 -10.74 5.38
C PRO A 217 -16.04 -11.83 6.16
N ILE A 218 -16.65 -12.26 7.27
CA ILE A 218 -16.06 -13.31 8.11
C ILE A 218 -16.15 -14.65 7.36
N PRO A 219 -15.06 -15.42 7.23
CA PRO A 219 -15.06 -16.71 6.54
C PRO A 219 -16.03 -17.76 7.10
N GLU A 220 -16.36 -17.63 8.39
CA GLU A 220 -17.22 -18.57 9.14
C GLU A 220 -18.72 -18.37 8.91
N LEU A 221 -19.14 -17.24 8.34
CA LEU A 221 -20.55 -17.05 7.98
C LEU A 221 -20.87 -17.81 6.70
N PRO A 222 -22.05 -18.46 6.60
CA PRO A 222 -22.46 -19.15 5.40
C PRO A 222 -22.40 -18.19 4.21
N ARG A 223 -21.54 -18.52 3.25
CA ARG A 223 -21.29 -17.70 2.06
C ARG A 223 -22.53 -17.73 1.19
N VAL A 224 -23.16 -16.59 0.97
CA VAL A 224 -24.23 -16.49 -0.02
C VAL A 224 -23.58 -16.58 -1.40
N PRO A 225 -23.92 -17.60 -2.24
CA PRO A 225 -23.36 -17.73 -3.57
C PRO A 225 -23.57 -16.45 -4.37
N GLY A 226 -22.49 -15.92 -4.96
CA GLY A 226 -22.52 -14.73 -5.81
C GLY A 226 -22.30 -13.38 -5.08
N THR A 227 -22.29 -13.35 -3.75
CA THR A 227 -21.99 -12.11 -2.99
C THR A 227 -20.54 -12.04 -2.51
N PHE A 228 -19.80 -13.14 -2.67
CA PHE A 228 -18.45 -13.25 -2.18
C PHE A 228 -17.45 -12.86 -3.25
N PHE A 229 -16.71 -11.82 -2.99
CA PHE A 229 -15.64 -11.32 -3.85
C PHE A 229 -16.04 -11.22 -5.33
N PRO A 230 -17.06 -10.44 -5.68
CA PRO A 230 -17.19 -10.05 -7.07
C PRO A 230 -15.84 -9.43 -7.44
N GLY A 231 -15.14 -10.07 -8.38
CA GLY A 231 -13.84 -9.59 -8.81
C GLY A 231 -13.96 -8.14 -9.21
N ASN A 232 -13.14 -7.28 -8.65
CA ASN A 232 -12.95 -5.86 -8.95
C ASN A 232 -13.96 -5.27 -9.98
N ASN A 233 -15.24 -5.33 -9.70
CA ASN A 233 -16.25 -4.68 -10.51
C ASN A 233 -16.21 -3.19 -10.13
N PHE A 234 -15.50 -2.43 -10.92
CA PHE A 234 -15.56 -0.97 -10.85
C PHE A 234 -16.89 -0.52 -11.45
N LEU A 235 -17.62 0.30 -10.73
CA LEU A 235 -18.78 1.02 -11.23
C LEU A 235 -18.38 2.16 -12.17
#